data_fd8d2670e0d51e82f72dc67329fd246d
#
_entry.id   fd8d2670e0d51e82f72dc67329fd246d
#
_cell.length_a   1.000
_cell.length_b   1.000
_cell.length_c   1.000
_cell.angle_alpha   90.00
_cell.angle_beta   90.00
_cell.angle_gamma   90.00
#
_symmetry.space_group_name_H-M   'P 1'
#
loop_
_entity.id
_entity.type
_entity.pdbx_description
1 polymer ?
#
loop_
_entity_poly.entity_id
_entity_poly.type
_entity_poly.pdbx_seq_one_letter_code
_entity_poly.pdbx_strand_id
1 'polypeptide(L)'
;MASLPRILFVRHGETDWNAEGRLQGQKDTPLNALGRVQAXEAGRRLGTLASNIDALPWIVSPLSRTRETAEIARXALNLDPTAFELEERAKELTFGRWEGYTWKELRKQDANVEKRRAADKWAFVPPEGESYAMLAKRLKPWIETITVESVIVSHGGVARALMAMIGGMTTDTAPQQDVWQGRVLVFEAGGCRWV
;
A
#
# COMPACT_ATOMS: atom_id res chain seq x y z
N MET A 1 15.78 14.87 9.60
CA MET A 1 15.04 13.71 10.11
C MET A 1 16.02 12.59 10.43
N ALA A 2 15.83 11.95 11.57
CA ALA A 2 16.65 10.80 11.91
C ALA A 2 16.48 9.71 10.84
N SER A 3 17.52 8.91 10.64
CA SER A 3 17.48 7.80 9.69
C SER A 3 16.39 6.81 10.11
N LEU A 4 15.52 6.45 9.17
CA LEU A 4 14.47 5.48 9.45
C LEU A 4 15.05 4.06 9.43
N PRO A 5 14.53 3.15 10.26
CA PRO A 5 14.92 1.75 10.16
C PRO A 5 14.40 1.15 8.86
N ARG A 6 14.89 -0.05 8.54
CA ARG A 6 14.41 -0.77 7.35
C ARG A 6 12.91 -1.06 7.51
N ILE A 7 12.15 -0.86 6.44
CA ILE A 7 10.73 -1.16 6.40
C ILE A 7 10.48 -2.19 5.30
N LEU A 8 9.80 -3.28 5.67
CA LEU A 8 9.40 -4.33 4.73
C LEU A 8 7.92 -4.13 4.44
N PHE A 9 7.62 -3.61 3.25
CA PHE A 9 6.27 -3.20 2.89
C PHE A 9 5.61 -4.24 1.98
N VAL A 10 4.38 -4.63 2.32
CA VAL A 10 3.58 -5.57 1.53
C VAL A 10 2.27 -4.89 1.13
N ARG A 11 2.00 -4.85 -0.16
CA ARG A 11 0.68 -4.46 -0.66
C ARG A 11 -0.27 -5.65 -0.51
N HIS A 12 -1.52 -5.38 -0.10
CA HIS A 12 -2.51 -6.45 0.00
C HIS A 12 -2.61 -7.25 -1.31
N GLY A 13 -3.07 -8.49 -1.21
CA GLY A 13 -3.28 -9.33 -2.38
C GLY A 13 -4.42 -8.84 -3.27
N GLU A 14 -4.58 -9.47 -4.42
CA GLU A 14 -5.59 -9.06 -5.40
C GLU A 14 -7.01 -9.19 -4.83
N THR A 15 -7.84 -8.22 -5.18
CA THR A 15 -9.29 -8.25 -4.94
C THR A 15 -9.99 -8.34 -6.29
N ASP A 16 -11.28 -8.67 -6.29
CA ASP A 16 -12.03 -8.65 -7.54
C ASP A 16 -12.03 -7.25 -8.18
N TRP A 17 -12.06 -6.20 -7.37
CA TRP A 17 -11.99 -4.85 -7.91
C TRP A 17 -10.66 -4.58 -8.61
N ASN A 18 -9.53 -5.10 -8.06
CA ASN A 18 -8.26 -5.03 -8.79
C ASN A 18 -8.38 -5.71 -10.15
N ALA A 19 -8.93 -6.92 -10.16
CA ALA A 19 -9.05 -7.70 -11.41
C ALA A 19 -9.92 -6.99 -12.43
N GLU A 20 -10.94 -6.26 -11.96
CA GLU A 20 -11.87 -5.54 -12.83
C GLU A 20 -11.39 -4.13 -13.19
N GLY A 21 -10.28 -3.68 -12.61
CA GLY A 21 -9.79 -2.33 -12.85
C GLY A 21 -10.60 -1.24 -12.16
N ARG A 22 -11.30 -1.58 -11.09
CA ARG A 22 -12.10 -0.61 -10.33
C ARG A 22 -11.27 0.08 -9.27
N LEU A 23 -11.42 1.39 -9.16
CA LEU A 23 -10.74 2.16 -8.13
C LEU A 23 -11.35 1.81 -6.77
N GLN A 24 -10.52 1.37 -5.84
CA GLN A 24 -11.02 0.89 -4.55
C GLN A 24 -11.00 1.96 -3.47
N GLY A 25 -9.87 2.66 -3.34
CA GLY A 25 -9.73 3.61 -2.26
C GLY A 25 -9.98 2.98 -0.91
N GLN A 26 -10.92 3.56 -0.16
CA GLN A 26 -11.22 3.06 1.18
C GLN A 26 -12.43 2.12 1.23
N LYS A 27 -13.00 1.75 0.08
CA LYS A 27 -14.02 0.71 0.06
C LYS A 27 -13.44 -0.61 0.56
N ASP A 28 -14.22 -1.33 1.34
CA ASP A 28 -13.75 -2.53 2.03
C ASP A 28 -14.08 -3.77 1.21
N THR A 29 -13.16 -4.12 0.31
CA THR A 29 -13.33 -5.27 -0.59
C THR A 29 -12.42 -6.43 -0.14
N PRO A 30 -12.90 -7.68 -0.20
CA PRO A 30 -12.10 -8.82 0.26
C PRO A 30 -11.10 -9.29 -0.80
N LEU A 31 -10.12 -10.08 -0.37
CA LEU A 31 -9.21 -10.76 -1.30
C LEU A 31 -9.98 -11.77 -2.15
N ASN A 32 -9.51 -11.97 -3.38
CA ASN A 32 -9.98 -13.09 -4.19
C ASN A 32 -8.99 -14.25 -4.07
N ALA A 33 -9.23 -15.34 -4.82
CA ALA A 33 -8.39 -16.54 -4.70
C ALA A 33 -6.93 -16.25 -5.05
N LEU A 34 -6.68 -15.47 -6.10
CA LEU A 34 -5.31 -15.12 -6.45
C LEU A 34 -4.67 -14.26 -5.35
N GLY A 35 -5.45 -13.34 -4.78
CA GLY A 35 -4.94 -12.51 -3.70
C GLY A 35 -4.46 -13.31 -2.50
N ARG A 36 -5.15 -14.40 -2.19
CA ARG A 36 -4.72 -15.27 -1.09
C ARG A 36 -3.42 -15.99 -1.42
N VAL A 37 -3.24 -16.42 -2.67
CA VAL A 37 -1.97 -17.00 -3.12
C VAL A 37 -0.85 -15.98 -3.00
N GLN A 38 -1.11 -14.75 -3.41
CA GLN A 38 -0.12 -13.69 -3.33
C GLN A 38 0.25 -13.37 -1.89
N ALA A 39 -0.70 -13.42 -1.00
CA ALA A 39 -0.42 -13.22 0.42
C ALA A 39 0.55 -14.27 0.98
N UNK A 40 0.47 -15.38 0.59
CA UNK A 40 1.22 -16.33 0.96
C UNK A 40 2.48 -16.16 0.53
N GLU A 41 2.66 -15.85 -0.74
CA GLU A 41 3.98 -15.66 -1.35
C GLU A 41 4.73 -14.50 -0.68
N ALA A 42 4.02 -13.42 -0.40
CA ALA A 42 4.62 -12.29 0.32
C ALA A 42 5.17 -12.74 1.67
N GLY A 43 4.42 -13.60 2.37
CA GLY A 43 4.89 -14.13 3.66
C GLY A 43 6.20 -14.90 3.51
N ARG A 44 6.29 -15.75 2.50
CA ARG A 44 7.52 -16.53 2.26
C ARG A 44 8.70 -15.59 2.00
N ARG A 45 8.47 -14.56 1.19
CA ARG A 45 9.54 -13.60 0.88
C ARG A 45 9.98 -12.83 2.11
N LEU A 46 9.03 -12.44 2.97
CA LEU A 46 9.38 -11.79 4.24
C LEU A 46 10.32 -12.67 5.06
N GLY A 47 10.04 -13.98 5.09
CA GLY A 47 10.89 -14.92 5.85
C GLY A 47 12.31 -14.97 5.34
N THR A 48 12.53 -14.73 4.05
CA THR A 48 13.91 -14.72 3.50
C THR A 48 14.63 -13.41 3.78
N LEU A 49 13.88 -12.35 4.06
CA LEU A 49 14.47 -11.01 4.25
C LEU A 49 14.87 -10.74 5.68
N ALA A 50 14.26 -11.41 6.66
CA ALA A 50 14.54 -11.14 8.06
C ALA A 50 14.48 -12.45 8.84
N SER A 51 15.64 -12.89 9.35
CA SER A 51 15.70 -14.11 10.16
C SER A 51 14.95 -13.95 11.48
N ASN A 52 14.78 -12.71 11.93
CA ASN A 52 14.05 -12.40 13.17
C ASN A 52 12.63 -11.90 12.88
N ILE A 53 12.02 -12.39 11.81
CA ILE A 53 10.68 -11.91 11.38
C ILE A 53 9.64 -12.07 12.50
N ASP A 54 9.83 -13.05 13.36
CA ASP A 54 8.91 -13.29 14.49
C ASP A 54 8.99 -12.18 15.54
N ALA A 55 10.09 -11.45 15.59
CA ALA A 55 10.28 -10.37 16.57
C ALA A 55 9.91 -8.99 16.03
N LEU A 56 9.73 -8.85 14.70
CA LEU A 56 9.43 -7.54 14.14
C LEU A 56 7.99 -7.14 14.42
N PRO A 57 7.74 -5.85 14.69
CA PRO A 57 6.36 -5.37 14.70
C PRO A 57 5.74 -5.47 13.30
N TRP A 58 4.47 -5.84 13.26
CA TRP A 58 3.68 -5.79 12.04
C TRP A 58 2.60 -4.75 12.22
N ILE A 59 2.52 -3.80 11.29
CA ILE A 59 1.59 -2.68 11.33
C ILE A 59 0.73 -2.77 10.08
N VAL A 60 -0.58 -2.83 10.26
CA VAL A 60 -1.50 -3.25 9.20
C VAL A 60 -2.64 -2.25 9.05
N SER A 61 -2.93 -1.87 7.82
CA SER A 61 -4.12 -1.07 7.53
C SER A 61 -5.37 -1.83 7.99
N PRO A 62 -6.37 -1.14 8.54
CA PRO A 62 -7.54 -1.84 9.10
C PRO A 62 -8.51 -2.39 8.06
N LEU A 63 -8.33 -2.12 6.76
CA LEU A 63 -9.25 -2.65 5.76
C LEU A 63 -9.12 -4.16 5.65
N SER A 64 -10.21 -4.85 5.29
CA SER A 64 -10.24 -6.32 5.34
C SER A 64 -9.19 -6.95 4.43
N ARG A 65 -8.94 -6.37 3.25
CA ARG A 65 -7.96 -6.96 2.32
C ARG A 65 -6.53 -6.92 2.86
N THR A 66 -6.20 -5.90 3.64
CA THR A 66 -4.88 -5.83 4.27
C THR A 66 -4.79 -6.73 5.49
N ARG A 67 -5.85 -6.80 6.29
CA ARG A 67 -5.85 -7.70 7.45
C ARG A 67 -5.75 -9.14 7.01
N GLU A 68 -6.52 -9.55 6.00
CA GLU A 68 -6.47 -10.92 5.49
C GLU A 68 -5.10 -11.24 4.91
N THR A 69 -4.50 -10.28 4.18
CA THR A 69 -3.15 -10.48 3.66
C THR A 69 -2.15 -10.73 4.81
N ALA A 70 -2.23 -9.91 5.85
CA ALA A 70 -1.32 -10.06 6.99
C ALA A 70 -1.53 -11.42 7.69
N GLU A 71 -2.79 -11.82 7.89
CA GLU A 71 -3.09 -13.09 8.54
C GLU A 71 -2.50 -14.26 7.76
N ILE A 72 -2.69 -14.27 6.44
CA ILE A 72 -2.18 -15.34 5.58
C ILE A 72 -0.64 -15.34 5.57
N ALA A 73 -0.04 -14.17 5.44
CA ALA A 73 1.42 -14.06 5.40
C ALA A 73 2.02 -14.57 6.72
N ARG A 74 1.43 -14.21 7.83
CA ARG A 74 1.90 -14.68 9.11
C ARG A 74 1.74 -16.20 9.30
N UNK A 75 0.78 -16.65 8.84
CA UNK A 75 0.54 -17.87 8.85
C UNK A 75 1.45 -18.58 8.16
N ALA A 76 1.85 -18.21 6.98
CA ALA A 76 2.87 -18.87 6.17
C ALA A 76 4.22 -18.98 6.86
N LEU A 77 4.44 -18.11 7.81
CA LEU A 77 5.69 -18.05 8.60
C LEU A 77 5.59 -18.77 9.94
N ASN A 78 4.50 -19.48 10.17
CA ASN A 78 4.24 -20.18 11.45
C ASN A 78 4.14 -19.21 12.62
N LEU A 79 3.66 -18.00 12.36
CA LEU A 79 3.43 -17.00 13.41
C LEU A 79 1.94 -16.91 13.72
N ASP A 80 1.60 -16.41 14.91
CA ASP A 80 0.21 -16.12 15.25
C ASP A 80 -0.38 -15.20 14.20
N PRO A 81 -1.41 -15.63 13.45
CA PRO A 81 -1.92 -14.82 12.35
C PRO A 81 -2.53 -13.48 12.77
N THR A 82 -2.89 -13.32 14.04
CA THR A 82 -3.57 -12.10 14.48
C THR A 82 -2.68 -11.16 15.28
N ALA A 83 -1.39 -11.48 15.46
CA ALA A 83 -0.51 -10.67 16.32
C ALA A 83 0.08 -9.50 15.53
N PHE A 84 -0.76 -8.53 15.20
CA PHE A 84 -0.33 -7.30 14.53
C PHE A 84 -1.14 -6.12 15.04
N GLU A 85 -0.60 -4.92 14.82
CA GLU A 85 -1.29 -3.68 15.20
C GLU A 85 -2.02 -3.11 14.00
N LEU A 86 -3.20 -2.57 14.21
CA LEU A 86 -3.92 -1.83 13.19
C LEU A 86 -3.55 -0.35 13.26
N GLU A 87 -3.36 0.26 12.09
CA GLU A 87 -3.03 1.67 12.00
C GLU A 87 -3.98 2.36 11.02
N GLU A 88 -4.86 3.21 11.55
CA GLU A 88 -5.84 3.93 10.74
C GLU A 88 -5.20 4.77 9.65
N ARG A 89 -4.05 5.40 9.95
CA ARG A 89 -3.38 6.26 8.99
C ARG A 89 -2.78 5.49 7.81
N ALA A 90 -2.68 4.15 7.91
CA ALA A 90 -2.17 3.32 6.82
C ALA A 90 -3.22 2.94 5.79
N LYS A 91 -4.46 3.42 5.92
CA LYS A 91 -5.50 3.20 4.92
C LYS A 91 -5.10 3.80 3.57
N GLU A 92 -5.67 3.22 2.51
CA GLU A 92 -5.46 3.73 1.15
C GLU A 92 -5.97 5.16 1.03
N LEU A 93 -5.43 5.90 0.07
CA LEU A 93 -6.02 7.19 -0.25
C LEU A 93 -7.45 6.96 -0.72
N THR A 94 -8.35 7.85 -0.33
CA THR A 94 -9.72 7.72 -0.81
C THR A 94 -9.81 8.34 -2.21
N PHE A 95 -10.49 7.61 -3.10
CA PHE A 95 -10.82 8.15 -4.42
C PHE A 95 -12.17 8.89 -4.40
N GLY A 96 -12.81 8.97 -3.23
CA GLY A 96 -14.05 9.71 -3.10
C GLY A 96 -15.14 9.15 -4.00
N ARG A 97 -15.74 10.03 -4.81
CA ARG A 97 -16.86 9.61 -5.67
C ARG A 97 -16.43 8.68 -6.80
N TRP A 98 -15.12 8.55 -7.06
CA TRP A 98 -14.65 7.63 -8.11
C TRP A 98 -14.59 6.18 -7.64
N GLU A 99 -14.75 5.91 -6.36
CA GLU A 99 -14.62 4.54 -5.85
C GLU A 99 -15.68 3.64 -6.48
N GLY A 100 -15.25 2.47 -6.94
CA GLY A 100 -16.10 1.50 -7.61
C GLY A 100 -16.16 1.62 -9.12
N TYR A 101 -15.66 2.72 -9.68
CA TYR A 101 -15.69 2.94 -11.13
C TYR A 101 -14.37 2.52 -11.76
N THR A 102 -14.45 2.06 -13.01
CA THR A 102 -13.27 1.88 -13.85
C THR A 102 -12.97 3.22 -14.54
N TRP A 103 -11.75 3.34 -15.06
CA TRP A 103 -11.40 4.52 -15.86
C TRP A 103 -12.30 4.64 -17.09
N LYS A 104 -12.64 3.50 -17.70
CA LYS A 104 -13.53 3.52 -18.86
C LYS A 104 -14.88 4.13 -18.51
N GLU A 105 -15.42 3.76 -17.34
CA GLU A 105 -16.69 4.32 -16.89
C GLU A 105 -16.57 5.81 -16.57
N LEU A 106 -15.47 6.21 -15.95
CA LEU A 106 -15.26 7.63 -15.65
C LEU A 106 -15.09 8.46 -16.93
N ARG A 107 -14.43 7.91 -17.96
CA ARG A 107 -14.28 8.63 -19.23
C ARG A 107 -15.62 8.87 -19.92
N LYS A 108 -16.61 8.03 -19.67
CA LYS A 108 -17.95 8.27 -20.23
C LYS A 108 -18.57 9.54 -19.66
N GLN A 109 -18.23 9.88 -18.41
CA GLN A 109 -18.75 11.09 -17.79
C GLN A 109 -17.90 12.32 -18.13
N ASP A 110 -16.59 12.12 -18.29
CA ASP A 110 -15.64 13.19 -18.53
C ASP A 110 -14.48 12.60 -19.34
N ALA A 111 -14.48 12.86 -20.66
CA ALA A 111 -13.51 12.24 -21.57
C ALA A 111 -12.06 12.60 -21.22
N ASN A 112 -11.84 13.72 -20.54
CA ASN A 112 -10.47 14.19 -20.23
C ASN A 112 -10.06 13.91 -18.79
N VAL A 113 -10.79 13.08 -18.06
CA VAL A 113 -10.56 12.90 -16.62
C VAL A 113 -9.13 12.41 -16.31
N GLU A 114 -8.67 11.40 -17.06
CA GLU A 114 -7.32 10.87 -16.83
C GLU A 114 -6.23 11.88 -17.20
N LYS A 115 -6.47 12.63 -18.26
CA LYS A 115 -5.51 13.64 -18.72
C LYS A 115 -5.32 14.73 -17.67
N ARG A 116 -6.44 15.20 -17.09
CA ARG A 116 -6.35 16.20 -16.03
C ARG A 116 -5.59 15.67 -14.81
N ARG A 117 -5.85 14.41 -14.43
CA ARG A 117 -5.15 13.80 -13.31
C ARG A 117 -3.66 13.63 -13.62
N ALA A 118 -3.35 13.18 -14.84
CA ALA A 118 -1.96 12.93 -15.24
C ALA A 118 -1.11 14.20 -15.29
N ALA A 119 -1.75 15.36 -15.48
CA ALA A 119 -1.01 16.63 -15.56
C ALA A 119 -0.24 16.93 -14.27
N ASP A 120 -0.79 16.52 -13.11
CA ASP A 120 -0.06 16.59 -11.84
C ASP A 120 -0.67 15.55 -10.91
N LYS A 121 -0.22 14.32 -11.06
CA LYS A 121 -0.82 13.19 -10.36
C LYS A 121 -0.62 13.28 -8.85
N TRP A 122 0.50 13.88 -8.42
CA TRP A 122 0.76 14.04 -6.99
C TRP A 122 -0.24 14.96 -6.31
N ALA A 123 -0.60 16.06 -6.97
CA ALA A 123 -1.44 17.09 -6.36
C ALA A 123 -2.92 16.95 -6.69
N PHE A 124 -3.28 16.14 -7.69
CA PHE A 124 -4.68 16.04 -8.14
C PHE A 124 -5.58 15.45 -7.07
N VAL A 125 -6.72 16.11 -6.80
CA VAL A 125 -7.68 15.67 -5.80
C VAL A 125 -8.92 15.12 -6.51
N PRO A 126 -9.21 13.82 -6.40
CA PRO A 126 -10.48 13.29 -6.92
C PRO A 126 -11.67 13.93 -6.20
N PRO A 127 -12.84 13.99 -6.84
CA PRO A 127 -14.01 14.58 -6.16
C PRO A 127 -14.29 13.89 -4.82
N GLU A 128 -14.24 14.64 -3.74
CA GLU A 128 -14.43 14.14 -2.37
C GLU A 128 -13.38 13.13 -1.93
N GLY A 129 -12.22 13.15 -2.59
CA GLY A 129 -11.14 12.21 -2.32
C GLY A 129 -9.88 12.87 -1.82
N GLU A 130 -8.77 12.12 -1.89
CA GLU A 130 -7.45 12.59 -1.47
C GLU A 130 -6.49 12.59 -2.66
N SER A 131 -5.60 13.59 -2.68
CA SER A 131 -4.42 13.54 -3.54
C SER A 131 -3.31 12.73 -2.86
N TYR A 132 -2.27 12.37 -3.62
CA TYR A 132 -1.06 11.80 -3.00
C TYR A 132 -0.44 12.78 -2.00
N ALA A 133 -0.46 14.06 -2.29
CA ALA A 133 0.08 15.06 -1.36
C ALA A 133 -0.66 15.02 -0.02
N MET A 134 -1.97 14.91 -0.06
CA MET A 134 -2.78 14.81 1.15
C MET A 134 -2.49 13.51 1.90
N LEU A 135 -2.34 12.42 1.16
CA LEU A 135 -2.00 11.12 1.75
C LEU A 135 -0.64 11.21 2.46
N ALA A 136 0.36 11.79 1.79
CA ALA A 136 1.69 11.93 2.39
C ALA A 136 1.63 12.74 3.69
N LYS A 137 0.83 13.79 3.71
CA LYS A 137 0.65 14.60 4.91
C LYS A 137 0.02 13.78 6.04
N ARG A 138 -0.92 12.89 5.70
CA ARG A 138 -1.56 12.01 6.69
C ARG A 138 -0.58 10.95 7.22
N LEU A 139 0.30 10.43 6.35
CA LEU A 139 1.24 9.37 6.70
C LEU A 139 2.42 9.87 7.55
N LYS A 140 2.85 11.13 7.34
CA LYS A 140 4.11 11.61 7.89
C LYS A 140 4.21 11.46 9.42
N PRO A 141 3.23 11.91 10.22
CA PRO A 141 3.38 11.76 11.68
C PRO A 141 3.44 10.31 12.12
N TRP A 142 2.77 9.40 11.40
CA TRP A 142 2.84 8.00 11.73
C TRP A 142 4.20 7.40 11.41
N ILE A 143 4.69 7.65 10.19
CA ILE A 143 5.97 7.09 9.76
C ILE A 143 7.09 7.55 10.70
N GLU A 144 7.02 8.79 11.18
CA GLU A 144 8.02 9.33 12.10
C GLU A 144 8.03 8.63 13.45
N THR A 145 6.97 7.87 13.81
CA THR A 145 6.97 7.10 15.05
C THR A 145 7.67 5.76 14.94
N ILE A 146 8.01 5.32 13.71
CA ILE A 146 8.62 4.00 13.52
C ILE A 146 10.11 4.10 13.83
N THR A 147 10.54 3.40 14.88
CA THR A 147 11.91 3.46 15.37
C THR A 147 12.67 2.14 15.27
N VAL A 148 11.98 1.05 14.90
CA VAL A 148 12.62 -0.26 14.72
C VAL A 148 12.17 -0.86 13.41
N GLU A 149 12.96 -1.77 12.88
CA GLU A 149 12.61 -2.49 11.65
C GLU A 149 11.20 -3.06 11.81
N SER A 150 10.36 -2.89 10.79
CA SER A 150 8.94 -3.23 10.89
C SER A 150 8.42 -3.76 9.56
N VAL A 151 7.38 -4.59 9.64
CA VAL A 151 6.60 -5.00 8.47
C VAL A 151 5.36 -4.10 8.40
N ILE A 152 5.08 -3.56 7.23
CA ILE A 152 3.85 -2.79 7.00
C ILE A 152 3.03 -3.50 5.93
N VAL A 153 1.75 -3.75 6.20
CA VAL A 153 0.84 -4.32 5.20
C VAL A 153 -0.21 -3.27 4.89
N SER A 154 -0.20 -2.78 3.64
CA SER A 154 -1.01 -1.63 3.30
C SER A 154 -1.38 -1.66 1.80
N HIS A 155 -1.36 -0.54 1.14
CA HIS A 155 -2.01 -0.33 -0.15
C HIS A 155 -1.05 0.28 -1.18
N GLY A 156 -1.45 0.19 -2.46
CA GLY A 156 -0.62 0.69 -3.55
C GLY A 156 -0.36 2.20 -3.48
N GLY A 157 -1.37 2.98 -3.17
CA GLY A 157 -1.19 4.44 -3.06
C GLY A 157 -0.27 4.80 -1.90
N VAL A 158 -0.41 4.08 -0.78
CA VAL A 158 0.48 4.29 0.37
C VAL A 158 1.92 3.97 -0.02
N ALA A 159 2.13 2.85 -0.76
CA ALA A 159 3.48 2.51 -1.23
C ALA A 159 4.08 3.65 -2.06
N ARG A 160 3.28 4.19 -3.00
CA ARG A 160 3.78 5.27 -3.87
C ARG A 160 4.10 6.54 -3.08
N ALA A 161 3.25 6.89 -2.11
CA ALA A 161 3.55 8.03 -1.26
C ALA A 161 4.86 7.81 -0.49
N LEU A 162 5.06 6.60 0.05
CA LEU A 162 6.29 6.29 0.78
C LEU A 162 7.51 6.28 -0.14
N MET A 163 7.36 5.86 -1.40
CA MET A 163 8.47 5.95 -2.36
C MET A 163 8.97 7.38 -2.49
N ALA A 164 8.08 8.36 -2.47
CA ALA A 164 8.48 9.77 -2.51
C ALA A 164 9.01 10.24 -1.16
N MET A 165 8.36 9.83 -0.06
CA MET A 165 8.69 10.36 1.26
C MET A 165 10.01 9.81 1.80
N ILE A 166 10.24 8.50 1.61
CA ILE A 166 11.39 7.82 2.22
C ILE A 166 12.14 6.91 1.25
N GLY A 167 11.67 6.78 0.02
CA GLY A 167 12.24 5.84 -0.95
C GLY A 167 13.16 6.46 -1.98
N GLY A 168 13.41 7.76 -1.88
CA GLY A 168 14.35 8.44 -2.78
C GLY A 168 13.77 8.85 -4.13
N MET A 169 12.46 8.73 -4.33
CA MET A 169 11.84 9.12 -5.60
C MET A 169 11.26 10.52 -5.53
N THR A 170 11.12 11.15 -6.69
CA THR A 170 10.49 12.47 -6.77
C THR A 170 8.96 12.32 -6.73
N THR A 171 8.28 13.41 -6.45
CA THR A 171 6.81 13.43 -6.47
C THR A 171 6.25 13.30 -7.89
N ASP A 172 7.07 13.54 -8.92
CA ASP A 172 6.66 13.26 -10.30
C ASP A 172 6.77 11.79 -10.65
N THR A 173 7.78 11.11 -10.13
CA THR A 173 8.08 9.72 -10.50
C THR A 173 7.31 8.71 -9.68
N ALA A 174 7.19 8.94 -8.37
CA ALA A 174 6.59 7.95 -7.47
C ALA A 174 5.15 7.57 -7.85
N PRO A 175 4.26 8.53 -8.19
CA PRO A 175 2.88 8.14 -8.54
C PRO A 175 2.75 7.28 -9.79
N GLN A 176 3.80 7.18 -10.60
CA GLN A 176 3.78 6.39 -11.84
C GLN A 176 4.24 4.95 -11.63
N GLN A 177 4.71 4.61 -10.43
CA GLN A 177 5.31 3.30 -10.20
C GLN A 177 4.28 2.19 -10.11
N ASP A 178 4.62 1.02 -10.64
CA ASP A 178 3.85 -0.19 -10.35
C ASP A 178 4.11 -0.61 -8.91
N VAL A 179 3.09 -1.17 -8.28
CA VAL A 179 3.21 -1.71 -6.94
C VAL A 179 2.76 -3.17 -6.98
N TRP A 180 3.71 -4.09 -6.87
CA TRP A 180 3.48 -5.51 -7.09
C TRP A 180 2.82 -6.17 -5.90
N GLN A 181 1.83 -7.03 -6.18
CA GLN A 181 1.24 -7.89 -5.16
C GLN A 181 2.02 -9.19 -5.12
N GLY A 182 2.15 -9.79 -3.95
CA GLY A 182 2.91 -11.04 -3.80
C GLY A 182 4.41 -10.84 -3.63
N ARG A 183 4.86 -9.59 -3.58
CA ARG A 183 6.27 -9.25 -3.44
C ARG A 183 6.44 -8.30 -2.25
N VAL A 184 7.69 -8.02 -1.91
CA VAL A 184 8.00 -7.13 -0.79
C VAL A 184 8.77 -5.91 -1.31
N LEU A 185 8.33 -4.74 -0.92
CA LEU A 185 9.04 -3.50 -1.22
C LEU A 185 9.87 -3.13 0.02
N VAL A 186 11.19 -3.15 -0.14
CA VAL A 186 12.11 -2.89 0.96
C VAL A 186 12.54 -1.43 0.91
N PHE A 187 12.26 -0.69 1.98
CA PHE A 187 12.77 0.68 2.14
C PHE A 187 13.97 0.62 3.06
N GLU A 188 15.09 1.14 2.60
CA GLU A 188 16.34 1.04 3.36
C GLU A 188 17.32 2.10 2.88
N ALA A 189 17.93 2.79 3.82
CA ALA A 189 19.02 3.74 3.52
C ALA A 189 18.65 4.80 2.48
N GLY A 190 17.40 5.28 2.55
CA GLY A 190 16.94 6.35 1.68
C GLY A 190 16.54 5.93 0.29
N GLY A 191 16.45 4.62 0.03
CA GLY A 191 16.00 4.08 -1.26
C GLY A 191 14.97 3.00 -1.07
N CYS A 192 14.56 2.38 -2.18
CA CYS A 192 13.64 1.24 -2.11
C CYS A 192 13.90 0.28 -3.26
N ARG A 193 13.57 -0.99 -3.04
CA ARG A 193 13.76 -2.03 -4.04
C ARG A 193 12.74 -3.16 -3.84
N TRP A 194 12.43 -3.84 -4.92
CA TRP A 194 11.52 -4.98 -4.88
C TRP A 194 12.26 -6.30 -4.68
N VAL A 195 11.67 -7.17 -3.87
CA VAL A 195 12.15 -8.54 -3.63
C VAL A 195 11.03 -9.53 -3.88
#